data_53e4fa34160394a7c7c3f5a7b054a5ff
#
_entry.id   53e4fa34160394a7c7c3f5a7b054a5ff
#
_cell.length_a   1.000
_cell.length_b   1.000
_cell.length_c   1.000
_cell.angle_alpha   90.00
_cell.angle_beta   90.00
_cell.angle_gamma   90.00
#
_symmetry.space_group_name_H-M   'P 1'
#
loop_
_entity.id
_entity.type
_entity.pdbx_description
1 polymer ?
#
loop_
_entity_poly.entity_id
_entity_poly.type
_entity_poly.pdbx_seq_one_letter_code
_entity_poly.pdbx_strand_id
1 'polypeptide(L)'
;MLNHTKKIKEIYEDIQRRLYYMIPEKWDKLYLYSSVLDEPDKEGKTGELFFYYIPKGIFKKKPVNVYEIPLKFNLDEIQYLKLVEILYQKIKELRKEFKKSDEKEIWTNITLSIQNLRFKVEYDYTDLNNTEFSSYERHVIWRYEYLGISETQVSKDEKEILRRYMSGAKTIARKEHYDTGIYIQDIENMVAYSTENYDDNNEEVEEIPDKIEKKHKNQILFSQEEMEKMKFNKK
;
A
#
# COMPACT_ATOMS: atom_id res chain seq x y z
N MET A 1 -4.29 -3.90 -23.77
CA MET A 1 -3.31 -2.86 -23.35
C MET A 1 -4.08 -1.86 -22.52
N LEU A 2 -3.75 -1.74 -21.23
CA LEU A 2 -4.45 -0.82 -20.33
C LEU A 2 -4.30 0.62 -20.82
N ASN A 3 -5.42 1.29 -21.08
CA ASN A 3 -5.40 2.64 -21.63
C ASN A 3 -5.33 3.64 -20.46
N HIS A 4 -4.11 3.94 -20.00
CA HIS A 4 -3.88 4.83 -18.87
C HIS A 4 -4.16 6.27 -19.28
N THR A 5 -5.32 6.77 -18.88
CA THR A 5 -5.72 8.16 -19.09
C THR A 5 -4.79 9.12 -18.33
N LYS A 6 -4.79 10.40 -18.69
CA LYS A 6 -4.06 11.45 -17.95
C LYS A 6 -4.44 11.41 -16.45
N LYS A 7 -5.73 11.25 -16.14
CA LYS A 7 -6.23 11.18 -14.76
C LYS A 7 -5.65 9.99 -13.98
N ILE A 8 -5.55 8.81 -14.58
CA ILE A 8 -4.93 7.64 -13.96
C ILE A 8 -3.46 7.91 -13.61
N LYS A 9 -2.72 8.59 -14.50
CA LYS A 9 -1.32 8.97 -14.23
C LYS A 9 -1.21 9.95 -13.07
N GLU A 10 -2.06 10.97 -13.02
CA GLU A 10 -2.12 11.93 -11.90
C GLU A 10 -2.40 11.24 -10.57
N ILE A 11 -3.29 10.23 -10.55
CA ILE A 11 -3.57 9.46 -9.34
C ILE A 11 -2.35 8.63 -8.92
N TYR A 12 -1.61 8.03 -9.85
CA TYR A 12 -0.36 7.33 -9.51
C TYR A 12 0.69 8.27 -8.92
N GLU A 13 0.85 9.45 -9.48
CA GLU A 13 1.77 10.47 -8.96
C GLU A 13 1.39 10.88 -7.53
N ASP A 14 0.10 11.07 -7.26
CA ASP A 14 -0.39 11.40 -5.92
C ASP A 14 -0.17 10.24 -4.92
N ILE A 15 -0.46 8.99 -5.32
CA ILE A 15 -0.18 7.81 -4.49
C ILE A 15 1.31 7.72 -4.14
N GLN A 16 2.20 7.90 -5.10
CA GLN A 16 3.64 7.84 -4.89
C GLN A 16 4.12 8.92 -3.93
N ARG A 17 3.66 10.16 -4.14
CA ARG A 17 3.98 11.31 -3.29
C ARG A 17 3.56 11.04 -1.85
N ARG A 18 2.35 10.55 -1.62
CA ARG A 18 1.85 10.18 -0.30
C ARG A 18 2.71 9.10 0.36
N LEU A 19 3.02 8.02 -0.35
CA LEU A 19 3.89 6.95 0.15
C LEU A 19 5.27 7.47 0.54
N TYR A 20 5.84 8.37 -0.25
CA TYR A 20 7.13 8.98 0.05
C TYR A 20 7.11 9.78 1.36
N TYR A 21 6.08 10.60 1.55
CA TYR A 21 5.95 11.42 2.76
C TYR A 21 5.55 10.65 4.01
N MET A 22 4.87 9.52 3.86
CA MET A 22 4.44 8.71 5.00
C MET A 22 5.59 7.99 5.70
N ILE A 23 6.78 7.91 5.10
CA ILE A 23 7.93 7.19 5.66
C ILE A 23 8.98 8.18 6.16
N PRO A 24 9.18 8.33 7.48
CA PRO A 24 10.07 9.35 8.06
C PRO A 24 11.57 9.02 8.00
N GLU A 25 11.99 8.00 7.30
CA GLU A 25 13.40 7.62 7.15
C GLU A 25 13.72 7.24 5.70
N LYS A 26 15.00 7.20 5.34
CA LYS A 26 15.43 6.73 4.01
C LYS A 26 15.20 5.23 3.88
N TRP A 27 14.70 4.80 2.73
CA TRP A 27 14.38 3.42 2.42
C TRP A 27 14.87 3.02 1.01
N ASP A 28 15.03 1.72 0.77
CA ASP A 28 15.50 1.16 -0.50
C ASP A 28 14.37 0.56 -1.33
N LYS A 29 13.35 0.01 -0.67
CA LYS A 29 12.23 -0.67 -1.32
C LYS A 29 10.94 -0.39 -0.56
N LEU A 30 9.85 -0.34 -1.31
CA LEU A 30 8.50 -0.29 -0.76
C LEU A 30 7.61 -1.24 -1.54
N TYR A 31 6.72 -1.93 -0.84
CA TYR A 31 5.66 -2.74 -1.40
C TYR A 31 4.35 -2.39 -0.71
N LEU A 32 3.34 -2.07 -1.49
CA LEU A 32 1.99 -1.81 -1.01
C LEU A 32 1.04 -2.84 -1.62
N TYR A 33 0.17 -3.39 -0.80
CA TYR A 33 -1.00 -4.13 -1.22
C TYR A 33 -2.26 -3.34 -0.92
N SER A 34 -3.22 -3.37 -1.83
CA SER A 34 -4.57 -2.91 -1.54
C SER A 34 -5.60 -3.70 -2.32
N SER A 35 -6.67 -4.07 -1.64
CA SER A 35 -7.88 -4.64 -2.26
C SER A 35 -9.04 -3.65 -2.18
N VAL A 36 -9.92 -3.68 -3.19
CA VAL A 36 -11.17 -2.91 -3.20
C VAL A 36 -12.28 -3.80 -3.73
N LEU A 37 -13.28 -4.06 -2.89
CA LEU A 37 -14.44 -4.87 -3.21
C LEU A 37 -15.67 -3.98 -3.40
N ASP A 38 -16.53 -4.34 -4.36
CA ASP A 38 -17.79 -3.65 -4.58
C ASP A 38 -18.84 -4.03 -3.53
N GLU A 39 -18.74 -5.26 -3.01
CA GLU A 39 -19.57 -5.79 -1.94
C GLU A 39 -18.68 -6.27 -0.78
N PRO A 40 -19.17 -6.18 0.45
CA PRO A 40 -18.44 -6.70 1.60
C PRO A 40 -18.11 -8.20 1.44
N ASP A 41 -16.92 -8.59 1.88
CA ASP A 41 -16.54 -9.99 1.96
C ASP A 41 -17.24 -10.72 3.13
N LYS A 42 -16.86 -11.98 3.37
CA LYS A 42 -17.43 -12.80 4.46
C LYS A 42 -17.15 -12.23 5.86
N GLU A 43 -16.18 -11.34 5.98
CA GLU A 43 -15.79 -10.65 7.22
C GLU A 43 -16.43 -9.24 7.31
N GLY A 44 -17.23 -8.85 6.32
CA GLY A 44 -17.87 -7.54 6.26
C GLY A 44 -16.96 -6.41 5.76
N LYS A 45 -15.80 -6.73 5.20
CA LYS A 45 -14.82 -5.75 4.71
C LYS A 45 -15.05 -5.42 3.25
N THR A 46 -14.87 -4.17 2.88
CA THR A 46 -14.94 -3.69 1.50
C THR A 46 -13.56 -3.54 0.85
N GLY A 47 -12.52 -3.92 1.56
CA GLY A 47 -11.15 -3.95 1.09
C GLY A 47 -10.14 -3.63 2.17
N GLU A 48 -8.87 -3.63 1.78
CA GLU A 48 -7.72 -3.54 2.68
C GLU A 48 -6.61 -2.70 2.05
N LEU A 49 -5.79 -2.09 2.90
CA LEU A 49 -4.53 -1.50 2.49
C LEU A 49 -3.47 -1.75 3.55
N PHE A 50 -2.29 -2.16 3.11
CA PHE A 50 -1.07 -2.16 3.92
C PHE A 50 0.15 -1.95 3.02
N PHE A 51 1.20 -1.40 3.57
CA PHE A 51 2.49 -1.39 2.90
C PHE A 51 3.64 -1.73 3.84
N TYR A 52 4.72 -2.18 3.24
CA TYR A 52 5.99 -2.43 3.90
C TYR A 52 7.08 -1.68 3.17
N TYR A 53 7.97 -1.08 3.91
CA TYR A 53 9.21 -0.56 3.37
C TYR A 53 10.41 -1.23 3.99
N ILE A 54 11.53 -1.26 3.25
CA ILE A 54 12.81 -1.75 3.71
C ILE A 54 13.70 -0.54 3.96
N PRO A 55 14.06 -0.23 5.22
CA PRO A 55 14.92 0.88 5.56
C PRO A 55 16.26 0.79 4.85
N LYS A 56 16.79 1.94 4.39
CA LYS A 56 18.11 2.00 3.76
C LYS A 56 19.20 1.59 4.75
N GLY A 57 20.17 0.78 4.31
CA GLY A 57 21.29 0.37 5.16
C GLY A 57 22.22 -0.65 4.52
N ILE A 58 23.39 -0.78 5.09
CA ILE A 58 24.47 -1.70 4.62
C ILE A 58 24.10 -3.16 4.87
N PHE A 59 23.36 -3.44 5.96
CA PHE A 59 22.94 -4.78 6.30
C PHE A 59 21.47 -5.01 5.93
N LYS A 60 21.09 -6.29 5.68
CA LYS A 60 19.72 -6.67 5.41
C LYS A 60 18.80 -6.23 6.55
N LYS A 61 17.91 -5.30 6.28
CA LYS A 61 16.93 -4.79 7.23
C LYS A 61 15.63 -5.57 7.14
N LYS A 62 14.94 -5.67 8.28
CA LYS A 62 13.58 -6.24 8.27
C LYS A 62 12.61 -5.24 7.64
N PRO A 63 11.64 -5.74 6.85
CA PRO A 63 10.54 -4.90 6.41
C PRO A 63 9.80 -4.29 7.60
N VAL A 64 9.45 -3.02 7.50
CA VAL A 64 8.65 -2.28 8.49
C VAL A 64 7.25 -2.11 7.93
N ASN A 65 6.25 -2.55 8.69
CA ASN A 65 4.85 -2.38 8.33
C ASN A 65 4.43 -0.93 8.54
N VAL A 66 3.54 -0.43 7.69
CA VAL A 66 2.92 0.91 7.82
C VAL A 66 2.38 1.17 9.22
N TYR A 67 1.78 0.16 9.85
CA TYR A 67 1.21 0.25 11.20
C TYR A 67 2.22 0.20 12.35
N GLU A 68 3.51 -0.04 12.06
CA GLU A 68 4.60 0.06 13.02
C GLU A 68 5.26 1.46 13.00
N ILE A 69 5.05 2.23 11.94
CA ILE A 69 5.69 3.53 11.74
C ILE A 69 5.43 4.51 12.89
N PRO A 70 4.19 4.67 13.36
CA PRO A 70 3.93 5.60 14.44
C PRO A 70 4.66 5.26 15.74
N LEU A 71 4.60 4.02 16.14
CA LEU A 71 5.31 3.58 17.33
C LEU A 71 6.82 3.75 17.15
N LYS A 72 7.34 3.40 15.97
CA LYS A 72 8.78 3.50 15.67
C LYS A 72 9.31 4.92 15.71
N PHE A 73 8.51 5.90 15.27
CA PHE A 73 8.93 7.31 15.16
C PHE A 73 8.24 8.24 16.15
N ASN A 74 7.54 7.67 17.15
CA ASN A 74 6.79 8.43 18.14
C ASN A 74 5.85 9.47 17.47
N LEU A 75 5.14 9.03 16.44
CA LEU A 75 4.12 9.81 15.76
C LEU A 75 2.78 9.61 16.44
N ASP A 76 1.90 10.60 16.27
CA ASP A 76 0.53 10.45 16.72
C ASP A 76 -0.21 9.45 15.82
N GLU A 77 -0.74 8.46 16.47
CA GLU A 77 -1.33 7.30 15.87
C GLU A 77 -2.58 7.64 15.05
N ILE A 78 -3.50 8.51 15.50
CA ILE A 78 -4.75 8.83 14.81
C ILE A 78 -4.53 9.65 13.51
N GLN A 79 -3.59 10.59 13.45
CA GLN A 79 -3.33 11.32 12.19
C GLN A 79 -2.57 10.50 11.17
N TYR A 80 -1.67 9.62 11.61
CA TYR A 80 -0.98 8.77 10.65
C TYR A 80 -1.94 7.85 9.88
N LEU A 81 -2.99 7.28 10.52
CA LEU A 81 -3.97 6.48 9.78
C LEU A 81 -4.97 7.31 8.97
N LYS A 82 -5.18 8.59 9.30
CA LYS A 82 -5.84 9.47 8.33
C LYS A 82 -5.06 9.51 7.02
N LEU A 83 -3.72 9.54 7.10
CA LEU A 83 -2.89 9.44 5.89
C LEU A 83 -3.07 8.10 5.18
N VAL A 84 -3.16 6.99 5.93
CA VAL A 84 -3.42 5.67 5.35
C VAL A 84 -4.83 5.61 4.74
N GLU A 85 -5.83 6.18 5.41
CA GLU A 85 -7.20 6.25 4.88
C GLU A 85 -7.25 7.11 3.61
N ILE A 86 -6.62 8.28 3.60
CA ILE A 86 -6.52 9.12 2.40
C ILE A 86 -5.81 8.36 1.26
N LEU A 87 -4.74 7.64 1.56
CA LEU A 87 -4.07 6.79 0.57
C LEU A 87 -5.01 5.72 0.04
N TYR A 88 -5.80 5.08 0.91
CA TYR A 88 -6.79 4.09 0.49
C TYR A 88 -7.91 4.70 -0.37
N GLN A 89 -8.37 5.91 -0.07
CA GLN A 89 -9.33 6.63 -0.91
C GLN A 89 -8.75 6.89 -2.31
N LYS A 90 -7.44 7.17 -2.43
CA LYS A 90 -6.80 7.31 -3.75
C LYS A 90 -6.76 6.00 -4.53
N ILE A 91 -6.59 4.86 -3.85
CA ILE A 91 -6.71 3.54 -4.50
C ILE A 91 -8.15 3.29 -4.99
N LYS A 92 -9.16 3.67 -4.19
CA LYS A 92 -10.57 3.60 -4.62
C LYS A 92 -10.86 4.53 -5.80
N GLU A 93 -10.29 5.75 -5.79
CA GLU A 93 -10.38 6.68 -6.92
C GLU A 93 -9.75 6.08 -8.18
N LEU A 94 -8.57 5.49 -8.07
CA LEU A 94 -7.90 4.77 -9.16
C LEU A 94 -8.83 3.70 -9.76
N ARG A 95 -9.39 2.83 -8.92
CA ARG A 95 -10.30 1.78 -9.38
C ARG A 95 -11.56 2.35 -10.06
N LYS A 96 -12.08 3.46 -9.54
CA LYS A 96 -13.23 4.17 -10.15
C LYS A 96 -12.90 4.71 -11.55
N GLU A 97 -11.70 5.22 -11.76
CA GLU A 97 -11.27 5.68 -13.10
C GLU A 97 -11.12 4.48 -14.07
N PHE A 98 -10.63 3.34 -13.60
CA PHE A 98 -10.60 2.13 -14.43
C PHE A 98 -12.02 1.67 -14.84
N LYS A 99 -13.00 1.74 -13.94
CA LYS A 99 -14.40 1.41 -14.27
C LYS A 99 -15.00 2.31 -15.37
N LYS A 100 -14.48 3.52 -15.56
CA LYS A 100 -14.94 4.43 -16.63
C LYS A 100 -14.37 4.08 -18.00
N SER A 101 -13.30 3.30 -18.07
CA SER A 101 -12.58 3.02 -19.32
C SER A 101 -13.17 1.85 -20.13
N ASP A 102 -14.40 1.43 -19.87
CA ASP A 102 -15.12 0.38 -20.60
C ASP A 102 -14.45 -1.00 -20.59
N GLU A 103 -13.59 -1.24 -19.61
CA GLU A 103 -12.94 -2.56 -19.43
C GLU A 103 -13.97 -3.56 -18.87
N LYS A 104 -14.06 -4.71 -19.51
CA LYS A 104 -15.00 -5.77 -19.15
C LYS A 104 -14.75 -6.38 -17.78
N GLU A 105 -13.56 -6.20 -17.26
CA GLU A 105 -13.12 -6.79 -16.00
C GLU A 105 -12.32 -5.77 -15.20
N ILE A 106 -12.66 -5.61 -13.93
CA ILE A 106 -12.01 -4.65 -13.03
C ILE A 106 -11.20 -5.41 -12.01
N TRP A 107 -9.94 -5.00 -11.82
CA TRP A 107 -9.08 -5.57 -10.81
C TRP A 107 -9.70 -5.51 -9.41
N THR A 108 -9.46 -6.51 -8.59
CA THR A 108 -9.94 -6.64 -7.22
C THR A 108 -8.89 -6.21 -6.21
N ASN A 109 -7.62 -6.43 -6.55
CA ASN A 109 -6.51 -5.98 -5.73
C ASN A 109 -5.33 -5.54 -6.59
N ILE A 110 -4.45 -4.77 -5.99
CA ILE A 110 -3.22 -4.28 -6.62
C ILE A 110 -2.03 -4.46 -5.69
N THR A 111 -0.87 -4.71 -6.29
CA THR A 111 0.42 -4.58 -5.61
C THR A 111 1.22 -3.47 -6.27
N LEU A 112 1.60 -2.46 -5.49
CA LEU A 112 2.52 -1.41 -5.92
C LEU A 112 3.91 -1.74 -5.38
N SER A 113 4.94 -1.57 -6.21
CA SER A 113 6.32 -1.74 -5.77
C SER A 113 7.19 -0.59 -6.22
N ILE A 114 8.02 -0.08 -5.30
CA ILE A 114 9.04 0.92 -5.60
C ILE A 114 10.39 0.28 -5.29
N GLN A 115 11.21 0.11 -6.31
CA GLN A 115 12.57 -0.42 -6.21
C GLN A 115 13.47 0.28 -7.21
N ASN A 116 14.69 0.61 -6.81
CA ASN A 116 15.66 1.26 -7.69
C ASN A 116 15.05 2.48 -8.40
N LEU A 117 14.30 3.28 -7.66
CA LEU A 117 13.60 4.48 -8.16
C LEU A 117 12.46 4.20 -9.17
N ARG A 118 12.15 2.95 -9.44
CA ARG A 118 11.07 2.56 -10.36
C ARG A 118 9.81 2.21 -9.60
N PHE A 119 8.70 2.74 -10.08
CA PHE A 119 7.37 2.43 -9.59
C PHE A 119 6.66 1.48 -10.55
N LYS A 120 6.24 0.33 -10.03
CA LYS A 120 5.50 -0.68 -10.78
C LYS A 120 4.19 -1.00 -10.12
N VAL A 121 3.19 -1.31 -10.92
CA VAL A 121 1.87 -1.75 -10.48
C VAL A 121 1.61 -3.14 -11.03
N GLU A 122 1.14 -4.03 -10.20
CA GLU A 122 0.58 -5.33 -10.58
C GLU A 122 -0.90 -5.33 -10.23
N TYR A 123 -1.75 -5.60 -11.20
CA TYR A 123 -3.19 -5.74 -11.04
C TYR A 123 -3.54 -7.22 -10.95
N ASP A 124 -4.39 -7.55 -10.01
CA ASP A 124 -4.87 -8.91 -9.79
C ASP A 124 -6.41 -8.91 -9.85
N TYR A 125 -6.95 -9.89 -10.59
CA TYR A 125 -8.37 -10.02 -10.88
C TYR A 125 -9.00 -11.22 -10.15
N THR A 126 -8.32 -11.74 -9.12
CA THR A 126 -8.84 -12.85 -8.32
C THR A 126 -10.15 -12.48 -7.65
N ASP A 127 -11.16 -13.33 -7.74
CA ASP A 127 -12.40 -13.13 -6.98
C ASP A 127 -12.15 -13.38 -5.49
N LEU A 128 -11.95 -12.29 -4.76
CA LEU A 128 -11.61 -12.32 -3.33
C LEU A 128 -12.77 -12.83 -2.45
N ASN A 129 -14.02 -12.82 -2.95
CA ASN A 129 -15.17 -13.33 -2.23
C ASN A 129 -15.27 -14.87 -2.31
N ASN A 130 -14.71 -15.46 -3.37
CA ASN A 130 -14.74 -16.90 -3.62
C ASN A 130 -13.37 -17.59 -3.47
N THR A 131 -12.36 -16.88 -2.92
CA THR A 131 -11.06 -17.49 -2.60
C THR A 131 -11.19 -18.39 -1.36
N GLU A 132 -10.39 -19.46 -1.32
CA GLU A 132 -10.28 -20.34 -0.14
C GLU A 132 -9.50 -19.71 1.02
N PHE A 133 -8.71 -18.65 0.75
CA PHE A 133 -7.90 -17.95 1.73
C PHE A 133 -8.64 -16.74 2.29
N SER A 134 -8.68 -16.64 3.62
CA SER A 134 -9.15 -15.44 4.33
C SER A 134 -8.23 -14.24 4.06
N SER A 135 -8.68 -13.06 4.44
CA SER A 135 -7.93 -11.82 4.37
C SER A 135 -6.54 -11.92 5.04
N TYR A 136 -6.50 -12.47 6.26
CA TYR A 136 -5.24 -12.70 6.96
C TYR A 136 -4.32 -13.69 6.23
N GLU A 137 -4.85 -14.79 5.72
CA GLU A 137 -4.08 -15.80 4.98
C GLU A 137 -3.51 -15.22 3.68
N ARG A 138 -4.30 -14.41 2.96
CA ARG A 138 -3.83 -13.67 1.78
C ARG A 138 -2.68 -12.72 2.11
N HIS A 139 -2.76 -12.03 3.25
CA HIS A 139 -1.66 -11.17 3.73
C HIS A 139 -0.39 -11.98 4.03
N VAL A 140 -0.51 -13.16 4.65
CA VAL A 140 0.64 -14.06 4.88
C VAL A 140 1.28 -14.49 3.56
N ILE A 141 0.47 -14.93 2.60
CA ILE A 141 0.91 -15.34 1.26
C ILE A 141 1.60 -14.17 0.53
N TRP A 142 0.98 -12.99 0.55
CA TRP A 142 1.53 -11.81 -0.08
C TRP A 142 2.91 -11.40 0.52
N ARG A 143 3.06 -11.47 1.84
CA ARG A 143 4.37 -11.22 2.49
C ARG A 143 5.43 -12.23 2.05
N TYR A 144 5.04 -13.48 1.87
CA TYR A 144 5.95 -14.51 1.36
C TYR A 144 6.40 -14.19 -0.07
N GLU A 145 5.48 -13.83 -0.95
CA GLU A 145 5.76 -13.55 -2.36
C GLU A 145 6.60 -12.29 -2.59
N TYR A 146 6.23 -11.19 -1.92
CA TYR A 146 6.81 -9.87 -2.21
C TYR A 146 7.91 -9.45 -1.25
N LEU A 147 7.87 -9.85 0.00
CA LEU A 147 8.90 -9.48 0.99
C LEU A 147 9.99 -10.55 1.15
N GLY A 148 9.82 -11.71 0.52
CA GLY A 148 10.77 -12.82 0.62
C GLY A 148 10.91 -13.36 2.05
N ILE A 149 9.82 -13.34 2.83
CA ILE A 149 9.78 -13.89 4.17
C ILE A 149 9.81 -15.41 4.06
N SER A 150 10.82 -16.06 4.63
CA SER A 150 10.95 -17.51 4.60
C SER A 150 10.09 -18.18 5.65
N GLU A 151 9.82 -19.49 5.47
CA GLU A 151 9.08 -20.29 6.46
C GLU A 151 9.73 -20.29 7.86
N THR A 152 11.03 -20.05 7.96
CA THR A 152 11.75 -19.97 9.26
C THR A 152 11.46 -18.67 10.02
N GLN A 153 10.89 -17.69 9.36
CA GLN A 153 10.61 -16.35 9.89
C GLN A 153 9.14 -16.13 10.26
N VAL A 154 8.31 -17.13 10.05
CA VAL A 154 6.86 -17.07 10.28
C VAL A 154 6.44 -18.00 11.43
N SER A 155 5.26 -17.75 12.00
CA SER A 155 4.67 -18.57 13.06
C SER A 155 4.30 -19.97 12.55
N LYS A 156 3.96 -20.88 13.49
CA LYS A 156 3.52 -22.23 13.13
C LYS A 156 2.27 -22.23 12.26
N ASP A 157 1.32 -21.36 12.58
CA ASP A 157 0.04 -21.25 11.85
C ASP A 157 0.27 -20.68 10.45
N GLU A 158 1.14 -19.65 10.33
CA GLU A 158 1.52 -19.10 9.02
C GLU A 158 2.26 -20.11 8.14
N LYS A 159 3.06 -21.02 8.73
CA LYS A 159 3.67 -22.14 7.97
C LYS A 159 2.62 -23.04 7.34
N GLU A 160 1.54 -23.34 8.05
CA GLU A 160 0.48 -24.17 7.52
C GLU A 160 -0.25 -23.48 6.38
N ILE A 161 -0.50 -22.19 6.48
CA ILE A 161 -1.05 -21.38 5.38
C ILE A 161 -0.15 -21.46 4.14
N LEU A 162 1.16 -21.26 4.33
CA LEU A 162 2.11 -21.31 3.20
C LEU A 162 2.20 -22.72 2.59
N ARG A 163 2.11 -23.78 3.39
CA ARG A 163 2.05 -25.17 2.86
C ARG A 163 0.83 -25.40 2.00
N ARG A 164 -0.36 -24.99 2.47
CA ARG A 164 -1.59 -25.06 1.67
C ARG A 164 -1.44 -24.29 0.36
N TYR A 165 -0.91 -23.09 0.41
CA TYR A 165 -0.66 -22.27 -0.77
C TYR A 165 0.29 -22.95 -1.76
N MET A 166 1.42 -23.51 -1.28
CA MET A 166 2.41 -24.18 -2.14
C MET A 166 1.94 -25.52 -2.67
N SER A 167 1.07 -26.24 -1.94
CA SER A 167 0.62 -27.59 -2.32
C SER A 167 -0.41 -27.66 -3.44
N GLY A 168 -0.87 -26.53 -3.97
CA GLY A 168 -1.74 -26.60 -5.15
C GLY A 168 -2.88 -25.58 -5.23
N ALA A 169 -3.05 -24.76 -4.23
CA ALA A 169 -4.01 -23.67 -4.25
C ALA A 169 -3.53 -22.48 -5.12
N LYS A 170 -2.66 -22.72 -6.09
CA LYS A 170 -2.33 -21.72 -7.12
C LYS A 170 -3.52 -21.58 -8.04
N THR A 171 -4.53 -20.86 -7.58
CA THR A 171 -5.49 -20.25 -8.50
C THR A 171 -4.64 -19.44 -9.47
N ILE A 172 -4.75 -19.77 -10.76
CA ILE A 172 -4.06 -18.99 -11.81
C ILE A 172 -4.81 -17.65 -11.88
N ALA A 173 -4.44 -16.75 -10.98
CA ALA A 173 -4.96 -15.41 -11.01
C ALA A 173 -4.41 -14.68 -12.24
N ARG A 174 -5.27 -14.01 -12.97
CA ARG A 174 -4.83 -13.11 -14.03
C ARG A 174 -4.15 -11.92 -13.38
N LYS A 175 -2.85 -11.77 -13.64
CA LYS A 175 -2.05 -10.63 -13.17
C LYS A 175 -1.56 -9.84 -14.38
N GLU A 176 -1.70 -8.53 -14.31
CA GLU A 176 -1.19 -7.61 -15.32
C GLU A 176 -0.18 -6.65 -14.67
N HIS A 177 0.97 -6.49 -15.32
CA HIS A 177 2.06 -5.65 -14.83
C HIS A 177 2.14 -4.35 -15.64
N TYR A 178 2.32 -3.25 -14.94
CA TYR A 178 2.50 -1.94 -15.52
C TYR A 178 3.69 -1.21 -14.88
N ASP A 179 4.63 -0.74 -15.70
CA ASP A 179 5.68 0.19 -15.27
C ASP A 179 5.16 1.61 -15.52
N THR A 180 4.98 2.39 -14.46
CA THR A 180 4.41 3.74 -14.56
C THR A 180 5.32 4.72 -15.30
N GLY A 181 6.61 4.38 -15.44
CA GLY A 181 7.62 5.28 -15.99
C GLY A 181 7.98 6.46 -15.07
N ILE A 182 7.43 6.50 -13.85
CA ILE A 182 7.69 7.56 -12.89
C ILE A 182 8.84 7.16 -11.98
N TYR A 183 9.77 8.08 -11.72
CA TYR A 183 10.95 7.88 -10.88
C TYR A 183 10.85 8.74 -9.62
N ILE A 184 11.40 8.28 -8.49
CA ILE A 184 11.40 9.03 -7.21
C ILE A 184 12.05 10.41 -7.35
N GLN A 185 13.06 10.55 -8.20
CA GLN A 185 13.69 11.87 -8.46
C GLN A 185 12.71 12.89 -9.02
N ASP A 186 11.74 12.44 -9.82
CA ASP A 186 10.69 13.32 -10.34
C ASP A 186 9.78 13.82 -9.22
N ILE A 187 9.55 12.99 -8.20
CA ILE A 187 8.76 13.34 -7.01
C ILE A 187 9.51 14.35 -6.15
N GLU A 188 10.81 14.16 -5.90
CA GLU A 188 11.63 15.12 -5.15
C GLU A 188 11.63 16.50 -5.83
N ASN A 189 11.72 16.55 -7.15
CA ASN A 189 11.62 17.77 -7.92
C ASN A 189 10.20 18.38 -7.88
N MET A 190 9.14 17.56 -7.98
CA MET A 190 7.75 18.02 -7.87
C MET A 190 7.44 18.64 -6.51
N VAL A 191 8.03 18.10 -5.46
CA VAL A 191 7.89 18.63 -4.09
C VAL A 191 8.57 19.97 -3.94
N ALA A 192 9.79 20.13 -4.44
CA ALA A 192 10.48 21.42 -4.45
C ALA A 192 9.66 22.50 -5.19
N TYR A 193 9.06 22.13 -6.34
CA TYR A 193 8.20 23.05 -7.11
C TYR A 193 6.89 23.41 -6.41
N SER A 194 6.28 22.51 -5.64
CA SER A 194 5.00 22.79 -4.96
C SER A 194 5.19 23.67 -3.73
N THR A 195 6.34 23.66 -3.09
CA THR A 195 6.64 24.56 -1.96
C THR A 195 7.01 25.99 -2.40
N GLU A 196 7.43 26.19 -3.64
CA GLU A 196 7.76 27.52 -4.16
C GLU A 196 6.57 28.28 -4.79
N ASN A 197 5.46 27.60 -5.13
CA ASN A 197 4.33 28.16 -5.88
C ASN A 197 2.99 28.12 -5.15
N TYR A 198 2.97 28.18 -3.81
CA TYR A 198 1.72 28.42 -3.09
C TYR A 198 1.38 29.91 -3.12
N ASP A 199 0.72 30.33 -4.19
CA ASP A 199 -0.01 31.59 -4.26
C ASP A 199 -1.50 31.31 -4.05
N ASP A 200 -2.09 32.14 -3.24
CA ASP A 200 -3.34 32.09 -2.52
C ASP A 200 -4.58 32.10 -3.44
N ASN A 201 -5.03 30.95 -3.98
CA ASN A 201 -6.36 30.86 -4.63
C ASN A 201 -7.05 29.53 -4.32
N ASN A 202 -7.85 29.58 -3.30
CA ASN A 202 -9.08 28.84 -3.00
C ASN A 202 -9.48 27.69 -3.92
N GLU A 203 -9.00 26.50 -3.64
CA GLU A 203 -9.75 25.24 -3.70
C GLU A 203 -9.33 24.45 -2.46
N GLU A 204 -10.29 23.86 -1.73
CA GLU A 204 -10.02 23.00 -0.57
C GLU A 204 -9.19 21.78 -1.01
N VAL A 205 -7.90 21.97 -1.15
CA VAL A 205 -6.93 20.91 -1.21
C VAL A 205 -6.76 20.44 0.22
N GLU A 206 -7.21 19.22 0.53
CA GLU A 206 -6.91 18.56 1.80
C GLU A 206 -5.40 18.65 2.04
N GLU A 207 -5.00 19.55 2.93
CA GLU A 207 -3.61 19.83 3.28
C GLU A 207 -2.92 18.54 3.69
N ILE A 208 -1.87 18.17 2.96
CA ILE A 208 -0.85 17.29 3.52
C ILE A 208 -0.19 18.14 4.61
N PRO A 209 -0.31 17.77 5.90
CA PRO A 209 0.14 18.65 6.97
C PRO A 209 1.62 19.00 6.83
N ASP A 210 1.99 20.28 6.73
CA ASP A 210 3.36 20.84 6.71
C ASP A 210 4.28 20.35 7.83
N LYS A 211 3.72 19.66 8.81
CA LYS A 211 4.41 19.17 10.01
C LYS A 211 5.10 17.83 9.83
N ILE A 212 5.03 17.21 8.67
CA ILE A 212 5.82 16.01 8.37
C ILE A 212 7.31 16.34 8.24
N GLU A 213 7.67 17.57 7.90
CA GLU A 213 9.07 18.01 7.86
C GLU A 213 9.69 18.30 9.23
N LYS A 214 8.91 18.64 10.26
CA LYS A 214 9.41 19.07 11.57
C LYS A 214 8.85 18.22 12.70
N LYS A 215 9.63 17.20 13.13
CA LYS A 215 9.41 16.45 14.37
C LYS A 215 7.94 16.16 14.68
N HIS A 216 7.44 15.11 14.06
CA HIS A 216 6.08 14.69 14.16
C HIS A 216 5.70 14.24 15.56
N LYS A 217 4.71 14.88 16.09
CA LYS A 217 3.88 14.37 17.16
C LYS A 217 2.47 14.36 16.58
N ASN A 218 1.87 13.18 16.62
CA ASN A 218 0.45 12.95 16.71
C ASN A 218 -0.32 12.67 15.40
N GLN A 219 -0.89 11.57 15.30
CA GLN A 219 -2.22 10.89 15.47
C GLN A 219 -2.73 10.05 14.29
N ILE A 220 -3.25 8.88 14.49
CA ILE A 220 -3.57 7.77 13.59
C ILE A 220 -5.03 7.37 13.49
N LEU A 221 -5.46 6.58 12.49
CA LEU A 221 -6.77 5.98 12.30
C LEU A 221 -6.81 4.51 11.86
N PHE A 222 -6.65 3.61 12.80
CA PHE A 222 -7.28 2.29 12.80
C PHE A 222 -7.85 2.04 14.19
N SER A 223 -8.88 1.24 14.32
CA SER A 223 -9.38 0.87 15.64
C SER A 223 -8.27 0.16 16.41
N GLN A 224 -8.23 0.33 17.73
CA GLN A 224 -7.25 -0.38 18.58
C GLN A 224 -7.26 -1.89 18.31
N GLU A 225 -8.42 -2.44 17.99
CA GLU A 225 -8.61 -3.86 17.72
C GLU A 225 -7.95 -4.33 16.40
N GLU A 226 -7.96 -3.51 15.36
CA GLU A 226 -7.29 -3.79 14.09
C GLU A 226 -5.78 -3.67 14.21
N MET A 227 -5.31 -2.71 15.00
CA MET A 227 -3.88 -2.57 15.29
C MET A 227 -3.36 -3.71 16.16
N GLU A 228 -4.13 -4.18 17.13
CA GLU A 228 -3.75 -5.35 17.91
C GLU A 228 -3.66 -6.60 17.04
N LYS A 229 -4.60 -6.85 16.16
CA LYS A 229 -4.53 -7.97 15.19
C LYS A 229 -3.31 -7.90 14.28
N MET A 230 -2.80 -6.69 13.99
CA MET A 230 -1.59 -6.50 13.18
C MET A 230 -0.29 -6.53 14.00
N LYS A 231 -0.35 -6.29 15.30
CA LYS A 231 0.77 -6.41 16.25
C LYS A 231 1.09 -7.86 16.63
N PHE A 232 0.20 -8.80 16.40
CA PHE A 232 0.34 -10.19 16.82
C PHE A 232 1.27 -10.98 15.92
N ASN A 233 2.56 -10.71 16.02
CA ASN A 233 3.60 -11.72 15.79
C ASN A 233 4.93 -11.32 16.47
N LYS A 234 4.83 -10.93 17.74
CA LYS A 234 5.99 -10.86 18.63
C LYS A 234 5.77 -11.83 19.80
N LYS A 235 5.99 -13.11 19.54
CA LYS A 235 6.44 -14.08 20.55
C LYS A 235 7.25 -15.17 19.86
#